data_9b3a8894ab9ca71e6664fcf1c4e222dc
#
_entry.id   9b3a8894ab9ca71e6664fcf1c4e222dc
#
_cell.length_a   1.000
_cell.length_b   1.000
_cell.length_c   1.000
_cell.angle_alpha   90.00
_cell.angle_beta   90.00
_cell.angle_gamma   90.00
#
_symmetry.space_group_name_H-M   'P 1'
#
loop_
_entity.id
_entity.type
_entity.pdbx_description
1 polymer ?
#
loop_
_entity_poly.entity_id
_entity_poly.type
_entity_poly.pdbx_seq_one_letter_code
_entity_poly.pdbx_strand_id
1 'polypeptide(L)'
;MMERMQKDFMAMLRRCNGLILRVCFMFTDRRPTSVQDLYQDIVYNVWRSYGRFHHLSGETTWVYRIALNVAMKQRRRNAVAKRRVPPLDVAIHRCIVDSDNDLVDRLYELVDQLAPDEKALTLLYLDETPIREMAQITRMSESGVKKKMKRIKEKLKKMNEDER
;
A
#
# COMPACT_ATOMS: atom_id res chain seq x y z
N MET A 1 -24.54 -19.46 -11.66
CA MET A 1 -23.37 -19.63 -10.76
C MET A 1 -22.34 -18.52 -10.95
N MET A 2 -21.89 -18.25 -12.17
CA MET A 2 -20.92 -17.19 -12.49
C MET A 2 -21.43 -15.77 -12.18
N GLU A 3 -22.69 -15.46 -12.49
CA GLU A 3 -23.30 -14.16 -12.17
C GLU A 3 -23.37 -13.87 -10.67
N ARG A 4 -23.64 -14.87 -9.84
CA ARG A 4 -23.68 -14.71 -8.38
C ARG A 4 -22.28 -14.40 -7.86
N MET A 5 -21.28 -15.16 -8.29
CA MET A 5 -19.88 -14.94 -7.91
C MET A 5 -19.41 -13.54 -8.33
N GLN A 6 -19.81 -13.06 -9.48
CA GLN A 6 -19.49 -11.70 -9.96
C GLN A 6 -20.14 -10.62 -9.11
N LYS A 7 -21.42 -10.80 -8.72
CA LYS A 7 -22.14 -9.87 -7.81
C LYS A 7 -21.47 -9.82 -6.44
N ASP A 8 -21.14 -10.98 -5.87
CA ASP A 8 -20.51 -11.08 -4.56
C ASP A 8 -19.10 -10.45 -4.59
N PHE A 9 -18.34 -10.68 -5.65
CA PHE A 9 -17.04 -10.02 -5.86
C PHE A 9 -17.17 -8.50 -5.95
N MET A 10 -18.12 -8.00 -6.74
CA MET A 10 -18.32 -6.55 -6.86
C MET A 10 -18.75 -5.92 -5.55
N ALA A 11 -19.54 -6.61 -4.74
CA ALA A 11 -19.91 -6.14 -3.40
C ALA A 11 -18.70 -6.08 -2.47
N MET A 12 -17.84 -7.12 -2.46
CA MET A 12 -16.58 -7.13 -1.73
C MET A 12 -15.64 -6.01 -2.19
N LEU A 13 -15.49 -5.83 -3.50
CA LEU A 13 -14.63 -4.80 -4.07
C LEU A 13 -15.06 -3.40 -3.64
N ARG A 14 -16.38 -3.13 -3.61
CA ARG A 14 -16.91 -1.84 -3.11
C ARG A 14 -16.55 -1.60 -1.65
N ARG A 15 -16.65 -2.63 -0.79
CA ARG A 15 -16.27 -2.53 0.64
C ARG A 15 -14.78 -2.28 0.82
N CYS A 16 -13.94 -2.86 -0.04
CA CYS A 16 -12.49 -2.78 0.05
C CYS A 16 -11.88 -1.65 -0.81
N ASN A 17 -12.69 -0.89 -1.54
CA ASN A 17 -12.20 0.13 -2.48
C ASN A 17 -11.29 1.17 -1.81
N GLY A 18 -11.67 1.64 -0.63
CA GLY A 18 -10.91 2.63 0.12
C GLY A 18 -9.50 2.15 0.48
N LEU A 19 -9.37 0.90 0.95
CA LEU A 19 -8.06 0.34 1.28
C LEU A 19 -7.19 0.13 0.02
N ILE A 20 -7.78 -0.29 -1.10
CA ILE A 20 -7.05 -0.47 -2.35
C ILE A 20 -6.49 0.88 -2.83
N LEU A 21 -7.31 1.94 -2.79
CA LEU A 21 -6.86 3.29 -3.15
C LEU A 21 -5.74 3.78 -2.25
N ARG A 22 -5.82 3.57 -0.91
CA ARG A 22 -4.74 3.95 0.01
C ARG A 22 -3.44 3.23 -0.31
N VAL A 23 -3.49 1.94 -0.65
CA VAL A 23 -2.31 1.20 -1.13
C VAL A 23 -1.76 1.83 -2.40
N CYS A 24 -2.61 2.16 -3.37
CA CYS A 24 -2.20 2.80 -4.61
C CYS A 24 -1.50 4.14 -4.35
N PHE A 25 -2.07 5.01 -3.52
CA PHE A 25 -1.47 6.30 -3.17
C PHE A 25 -0.14 6.15 -2.44
N MET A 26 -0.02 5.17 -1.56
CA MET A 26 1.20 4.94 -0.78
C MET A 26 2.34 4.37 -1.62
N PHE A 27 2.06 3.62 -2.67
CA PHE A 27 3.06 2.88 -3.46
C PHE A 27 3.31 3.44 -4.86
N THR A 28 2.64 4.53 -5.26
CA THR A 28 2.86 5.22 -6.54
C THR A 28 3.38 6.63 -6.33
N ASP A 29 3.72 7.29 -7.43
CA ASP A 29 4.02 8.72 -7.45
C ASP A 29 2.76 9.61 -7.42
N ARG A 30 1.63 9.00 -7.13
CA ARG A 30 0.30 9.63 -7.00
C ARG A 30 -0.23 10.30 -8.27
N ARG A 31 0.40 10.08 -9.42
CA ARG A 31 -0.18 10.48 -10.71
C ARG A 31 -1.43 9.66 -11.00
N PRO A 32 -2.48 10.25 -11.59
CA PRO A 32 -3.72 9.53 -11.89
C PRO A 32 -3.49 8.24 -12.69
N THR A 33 -2.61 8.27 -13.69
CA THR A 33 -2.27 7.09 -14.51
C THR A 33 -1.60 5.99 -13.69
N SER A 34 -0.63 6.36 -12.84
CA SER A 34 0.09 5.39 -11.99
C SER A 34 -0.84 4.75 -10.95
N VAL A 35 -1.72 5.54 -10.35
CA VAL A 35 -2.73 5.07 -9.41
C VAL A 35 -3.70 4.12 -10.10
N GLN A 36 -4.20 4.48 -11.29
CA GLN A 36 -5.14 3.67 -12.05
C GLN A 36 -4.53 2.34 -12.49
N ASP A 37 -3.29 2.34 -12.97
CA ASP A 37 -2.59 1.14 -13.39
C ASP A 37 -2.40 0.16 -12.22
N LEU A 38 -1.94 0.65 -11.08
CA LEU A 38 -1.79 -0.18 -9.90
C LEU A 38 -3.14 -0.67 -9.37
N TYR A 39 -4.16 0.17 -9.39
CA TYR A 39 -5.52 -0.22 -9.00
C TYR A 39 -6.05 -1.37 -9.85
N GLN A 40 -5.92 -1.28 -11.17
CA GLN A 40 -6.34 -2.34 -12.11
C GLN A 40 -5.57 -3.63 -11.86
N ASP A 41 -4.26 -3.56 -11.66
CA ASP A 41 -3.43 -4.72 -11.34
C ASP A 41 -3.86 -5.40 -10.03
N ILE A 42 -4.17 -4.62 -9.00
CA ILE A 42 -4.67 -5.15 -7.73
C ILE A 42 -6.01 -5.83 -7.93
N VAL A 43 -6.98 -5.15 -8.55
CA VAL A 43 -8.33 -5.70 -8.80
C VAL A 43 -8.26 -6.99 -9.62
N TYR A 44 -7.42 -7.02 -10.65
CA TYR A 44 -7.20 -8.23 -11.45
C TYR A 44 -6.68 -9.40 -10.61
N ASN A 45 -5.68 -9.16 -9.75
CA ASN A 45 -5.12 -10.21 -8.89
C ASN A 45 -6.12 -10.66 -7.81
N VAL A 46 -6.91 -9.76 -7.27
CA VAL A 46 -8.00 -10.10 -6.34
C VAL A 46 -9.04 -10.97 -7.04
N TRP A 47 -9.49 -10.58 -8.23
CA TRP A 47 -10.44 -11.38 -9.03
C TRP A 47 -9.90 -12.77 -9.34
N ARG A 48 -8.67 -12.84 -9.84
CA ARG A 48 -8.02 -14.13 -10.19
C ARG A 48 -7.92 -15.08 -8.98
N SER A 49 -7.80 -14.52 -7.79
CA SER A 49 -7.67 -15.28 -6.55
C SER A 49 -9.01 -15.53 -5.85
N TYR A 50 -10.09 -14.86 -6.28
CA TYR A 50 -11.37 -14.84 -5.58
C TYR A 50 -11.99 -16.25 -5.42
N GLY A 51 -11.89 -17.11 -6.42
CA GLY A 51 -12.39 -18.49 -6.35
C GLY A 51 -11.66 -19.36 -5.29
N ARG A 52 -10.52 -18.90 -4.77
CA ARG A 52 -9.73 -19.57 -3.71
C ARG A 52 -9.91 -18.93 -2.34
N PHE A 53 -10.78 -17.94 -2.24
CA PHE A 53 -11.06 -17.28 -0.97
C PHE A 53 -11.98 -18.15 -0.13
N HIS A 54 -11.44 -18.77 0.91
CA HIS A 54 -12.16 -19.74 1.78
C HIS A 54 -12.66 -19.11 3.08
N HIS A 55 -12.72 -17.78 3.20
CA HIS A 55 -13.17 -17.07 4.40
C HIS A 55 -12.42 -17.44 5.71
N LEU A 56 -11.20 -17.98 5.60
CA LEU A 56 -10.33 -18.26 6.74
C LEU A 56 -9.75 -17.01 7.40
N SER A 57 -9.76 -15.91 6.69
CA SER A 57 -9.45 -14.56 7.17
C SER A 57 -10.57 -13.61 6.76
N GLY A 58 -10.66 -12.44 7.39
CA GLY A 58 -11.58 -11.39 6.96
C GLY A 58 -11.30 -10.96 5.52
N GLU A 59 -12.33 -10.55 4.79
CA GLU A 59 -12.21 -10.04 3.40
C GLU A 59 -11.15 -8.93 3.32
N THR A 60 -11.20 -7.99 4.24
CA THR A 60 -10.27 -6.86 4.34
C THR A 60 -8.83 -7.32 4.46
N THR A 61 -8.54 -8.23 5.39
CA THR A 61 -7.20 -8.81 5.59
C THR A 61 -6.69 -9.51 4.34
N TRP A 62 -7.56 -10.27 3.69
CA TRP A 62 -7.23 -11.01 2.48
C TRP A 62 -6.93 -10.08 1.29
N VAL A 63 -7.80 -9.09 1.05
CA VAL A 63 -7.61 -8.10 -0.02
C VAL A 63 -6.36 -7.26 0.25
N TYR A 64 -6.14 -6.85 1.50
CA TYR A 64 -4.95 -6.08 1.89
C TYR A 64 -3.66 -6.82 1.57
N ARG A 65 -3.60 -8.11 1.89
CA ARG A 65 -2.44 -8.96 1.58
C ARG A 65 -2.15 -8.99 0.08
N ILE A 66 -3.17 -9.17 -0.76
CA ILE A 66 -3.02 -9.18 -2.21
C ILE A 66 -2.57 -7.81 -2.72
N ALA A 67 -3.22 -6.75 -2.28
CA ALA A 67 -2.93 -5.38 -2.70
C ALA A 67 -1.48 -4.98 -2.37
N LEU A 68 -1.02 -5.24 -1.15
CA LEU A 68 0.36 -4.94 -0.74
C LEU A 68 1.39 -5.78 -1.50
N ASN A 69 1.10 -7.07 -1.74
CA ASN A 69 2.00 -7.91 -2.52
C ASN A 69 2.16 -7.42 -3.97
N VAL A 70 1.06 -7.03 -4.61
CA VAL A 70 1.07 -6.47 -5.98
C VAL A 70 1.84 -5.15 -6.01
N ALA A 71 1.54 -4.24 -5.07
CA ALA A 71 2.18 -2.93 -4.99
C ALA A 71 3.69 -3.03 -4.74
N MET A 72 4.12 -3.88 -3.81
CA MET A 72 5.54 -4.10 -3.52
C MET A 72 6.27 -4.72 -4.72
N LYS A 73 5.65 -5.66 -5.41
CA LYS A 73 6.21 -6.28 -6.62
C LYS A 73 6.39 -5.27 -7.74
N GLN A 74 5.40 -4.43 -7.99
CA GLN A 74 5.46 -3.37 -9.00
C GLN A 74 6.56 -2.36 -8.67
N ARG A 75 6.67 -1.95 -7.41
CA ARG A 75 7.72 -1.01 -6.97
C ARG A 75 9.12 -1.58 -7.18
N ARG A 76 9.34 -2.87 -6.90
CA ARG A 76 10.62 -3.54 -7.16
C ARG A 76 10.97 -3.55 -8.65
N ARG A 77 9.99 -3.82 -9.51
CA ARG A 77 10.17 -3.77 -10.99
C ARG A 77 10.55 -2.36 -11.43
N ASN A 78 9.87 -1.34 -10.95
CA ASN A 78 10.13 0.05 -11.30
C ASN A 78 11.50 0.51 -10.81
N ALA A 79 11.95 0.09 -9.64
CA ALA A 79 13.28 0.37 -9.13
C ALA A 79 14.38 -0.23 -10.01
N VAL A 80 14.19 -1.45 -10.52
CA VAL A 80 15.12 -2.10 -11.46
C VAL A 80 15.13 -1.38 -12.81
N ALA A 81 13.95 -0.98 -13.32
CA ALA A 81 13.82 -0.23 -14.58
C ALA A 81 14.48 1.17 -14.49
N LYS A 82 14.30 1.88 -13.36
CA LYS A 82 14.94 3.18 -13.11
C LYS A 82 16.47 3.12 -13.07
N ARG A 83 17.05 1.98 -12.66
CA ARG A 83 18.51 1.79 -12.71
C ARG A 83 19.06 1.67 -14.14
N ARG A 84 18.21 1.36 -15.11
CA ARG A 84 18.57 1.22 -16.55
C ARG A 84 18.32 2.45 -17.37
N VAL A 85 17.61 3.45 -16.83
CA VAL A 85 17.29 4.72 -17.50
C VAL A 85 17.87 5.85 -16.66
N PRO A 86 18.65 6.80 -17.26
CA PRO A 86 19.11 7.97 -16.52
C PRO A 86 17.93 8.71 -15.89
N PRO A 87 18.08 9.29 -14.69
CA PRO A 87 17.00 10.03 -14.08
C PRO A 87 16.61 11.21 -14.96
N LEU A 88 15.47 11.12 -15.63
CA LEU A 88 14.78 12.28 -16.13
C LEU A 88 14.33 13.09 -14.91
N ASP A 89 14.67 14.35 -14.92
CA ASP A 89 14.43 15.34 -13.87
C ASP A 89 13.04 15.19 -13.23
N VAL A 90 13.00 14.66 -12.00
CA VAL A 90 11.77 14.34 -11.26
C VAL A 90 11.32 15.54 -10.41
N ALA A 91 11.55 16.75 -10.94
CA ALA A 91 11.13 17.99 -10.27
C ALA A 91 9.64 18.34 -10.48
N ILE A 92 8.89 17.53 -11.23
CA ILE A 92 7.50 17.84 -11.53
C ILE A 92 6.64 16.65 -11.11
N HIS A 93 6.15 16.61 -9.91
CA HIS A 93 4.88 15.89 -9.63
C HIS A 93 4.41 16.06 -8.20
N ARG A 94 4.09 17.29 -7.87
CA ARG A 94 3.02 17.56 -6.93
C ARG A 94 1.75 17.70 -7.76
N CYS A 95 0.95 16.66 -7.84
CA CYS A 95 -0.40 16.78 -8.34
C CYS A 95 -1.32 15.84 -7.61
N ILE A 96 -2.29 16.46 -7.00
CA ILE A 96 -3.61 15.98 -6.64
C ILE A 96 -3.66 15.09 -5.38
N VAL A 97 -3.38 15.66 -4.26
CA VAL A 97 -4.33 15.70 -3.16
C VAL A 97 -4.55 17.19 -2.89
N ASP A 98 -5.72 17.71 -3.23
CA ASP A 98 -6.20 18.99 -2.72
C ASP A 98 -6.45 18.81 -1.21
N SER A 99 -5.40 18.72 -0.46
CA SER A 99 -5.44 18.93 0.97
C SER A 99 -4.49 20.09 1.25
N ASP A 100 -5.05 21.24 1.59
CA ASP A 100 -4.35 22.36 2.24
C ASP A 100 -3.76 21.92 3.60
N ASN A 101 -3.21 20.70 3.68
CA ASN A 101 -2.69 20.14 4.91
C ASN A 101 -1.22 19.76 4.73
N ASP A 102 -0.36 20.74 4.94
CA ASP A 102 1.10 20.60 4.93
C ASP A 102 1.61 19.40 5.76
N LEU A 103 0.85 18.99 6.78
CA LEU A 103 1.20 17.85 7.64
C LEU A 103 1.01 16.51 6.92
N VAL A 104 -0.01 16.40 6.08
CA VAL A 104 -0.27 15.18 5.29
C VAL A 104 0.76 15.04 4.17
N ASP A 105 1.06 16.13 3.48
CA ASP A 105 2.11 16.15 2.45
C ASP A 105 3.45 15.78 3.05
N ARG A 106 3.76 16.34 4.21
CA ARG A 106 4.97 16.01 4.94
C ARG A 106 5.05 14.54 5.34
N LEU A 107 3.94 13.95 5.80
CA LEU A 107 3.88 12.53 6.11
C LEU A 107 4.19 11.68 4.88
N TYR A 108 3.61 12.00 3.72
CA TYR A 108 3.88 11.28 2.49
C TYR A 108 5.35 11.40 2.05
N GLU A 109 5.96 12.57 2.17
CA GLU A 109 7.38 12.77 1.87
C GLU A 109 8.28 11.88 2.73
N LEU A 110 8.01 11.81 4.03
CA LEU A 110 8.75 10.94 4.95
C LEU A 110 8.54 9.46 4.65
N VAL A 111 7.30 9.06 4.37
CA VAL A 111 6.97 7.67 4.06
C VAL A 111 7.55 7.24 2.70
N ASP A 112 7.69 8.15 1.74
CA ASP A 112 8.30 7.85 0.45
C ASP A 112 9.78 7.44 0.55
N GLN A 113 10.45 7.81 1.62
CA GLN A 113 11.84 7.43 1.90
C GLN A 113 11.97 6.04 2.58
N LEU A 114 10.85 5.44 2.98
CA LEU A 114 10.83 4.13 3.61
C LEU A 114 10.99 2.99 2.57
N ALA A 115 11.57 1.88 3.01
CA ALA A 115 11.57 0.66 2.23
C ALA A 115 10.13 0.13 2.00
N PRO A 116 9.87 -0.64 0.94
CA PRO A 116 8.51 -1.10 0.62
C PRO A 116 7.80 -1.84 1.74
N ASP A 117 8.50 -2.67 2.48
CA ASP A 117 7.97 -3.42 3.62
C ASP A 117 7.73 -2.53 4.85
N GLU A 118 8.54 -1.49 5.05
CA GLU A 118 8.31 -0.45 6.06
C GLU A 118 7.08 0.39 5.71
N LYS A 119 6.90 0.75 4.44
CA LYS A 119 5.69 1.43 3.94
C LYS A 119 4.44 0.62 4.19
N ALA A 120 4.47 -0.68 3.89
CA ALA A 120 3.34 -1.57 4.11
C ALA A 120 2.91 -1.59 5.58
N LEU A 121 3.86 -1.73 6.50
CA LEU A 121 3.58 -1.70 7.93
C LEU A 121 3.09 -0.33 8.41
N THR A 122 3.65 0.75 7.88
CA THR A 122 3.20 2.12 8.22
C THR A 122 1.76 2.34 7.78
N LEU A 123 1.39 1.92 6.57
CA LEU A 123 0.03 2.03 6.06
C LEU A 123 -0.97 1.23 6.94
N LEU A 124 -0.63 -0.01 7.27
CA LEU A 124 -1.46 -0.84 8.15
C LEU A 124 -1.64 -0.21 9.54
N TYR A 125 -0.58 0.40 10.06
CA TYR A 125 -0.62 1.11 11.33
C TYR A 125 -1.52 2.36 11.27
N LEU A 126 -1.43 3.15 10.20
CA LEU A 126 -2.27 4.33 9.98
C LEU A 126 -3.75 3.96 9.78
N ASP A 127 -4.03 2.79 9.21
CA ASP A 127 -5.37 2.23 9.09
C ASP A 127 -5.86 1.56 10.39
N GLU A 128 -5.15 1.75 11.51
CA GLU A 128 -5.49 1.18 12.82
C GLU A 128 -5.67 -0.34 12.81
N THR A 129 -4.97 -1.03 11.90
CA THR A 129 -5.04 -2.48 11.77
C THR A 129 -4.46 -3.15 13.03
N PRO A 130 -5.18 -4.08 13.67
CA PRO A 130 -4.68 -4.81 14.83
C PRO A 130 -3.36 -5.55 14.54
N ILE A 131 -2.44 -5.60 15.50
CA ILE A 131 -1.13 -6.23 15.32
C ILE A 131 -1.24 -7.68 14.84
N ARG A 132 -2.23 -8.42 15.33
CA ARG A 132 -2.50 -9.79 14.89
C ARG A 132 -2.78 -9.86 13.38
N GLU A 133 -3.60 -8.95 12.87
CA GLU A 133 -3.91 -8.87 11.44
C GLU A 133 -2.71 -8.37 10.64
N MET A 134 -1.97 -7.39 11.15
CA MET A 134 -0.71 -6.94 10.53
C MET A 134 0.26 -8.11 10.37
N ALA A 135 0.40 -8.96 11.38
CA ALA A 135 1.23 -10.15 11.35
C ALA A 135 0.77 -11.14 10.25
N GLN A 136 -0.55 -11.36 10.14
CA GLN A 136 -1.13 -12.21 9.10
C GLN A 136 -0.90 -11.65 7.69
N ILE A 137 -1.09 -10.34 7.50
CA ILE A 137 -0.95 -9.67 6.21
C ILE A 137 0.52 -9.71 5.75
N THR A 138 1.44 -9.40 6.65
CA THR A 138 2.88 -9.30 6.35
C THR A 138 3.65 -10.61 6.47
N ARG A 139 3.00 -11.67 6.95
CA ARG A 139 3.62 -12.97 7.24
C ARG A 139 4.78 -12.88 8.24
N MET A 140 4.65 -11.97 9.18
CA MET A 140 5.59 -11.78 10.29
C MET A 140 4.98 -12.29 11.59
N SER A 141 5.80 -12.53 12.61
CA SER A 141 5.31 -12.74 13.98
C SER A 141 4.81 -11.42 14.57
N GLU A 142 3.89 -11.47 15.52
CA GLU A 142 3.39 -10.26 16.21
C GLU A 142 4.53 -9.50 16.90
N SER A 143 5.47 -10.23 17.53
CA SER A 143 6.66 -9.61 18.12
C SER A 143 7.57 -8.96 17.08
N GLY A 144 7.70 -9.56 15.91
CA GLY A 144 8.44 -9.01 14.77
C GLY A 144 7.80 -7.71 14.27
N VAL A 145 6.47 -7.67 14.12
CA VAL A 145 5.72 -6.46 13.76
C VAL A 145 5.96 -5.34 14.78
N LYS A 146 5.83 -5.63 16.08
CA LYS A 146 6.06 -4.65 17.15
C LYS A 146 7.47 -4.06 17.11
N LYS A 147 8.50 -4.91 17.00
CA LYS A 147 9.89 -4.46 16.91
C LYS A 147 10.15 -3.62 15.67
N LYS A 148 9.62 -4.04 14.53
CA LYS A 148 9.80 -3.31 13.27
C LYS A 148 9.07 -1.97 13.28
N MET A 149 7.84 -1.92 13.80
CA MET A 149 7.09 -0.68 13.97
C MET A 149 7.81 0.31 14.89
N LYS A 150 8.41 -0.16 15.98
CA LYS A 150 9.23 0.71 16.85
C LYS A 150 10.37 1.35 16.07
N ARG A 151 11.12 0.55 15.29
CA ARG A 151 12.23 1.05 14.45
C ARG A 151 11.76 2.04 13.40
N ILE A 152 10.61 1.78 12.75
CA ILE A 152 10.03 2.69 11.76
C ILE A 152 9.69 4.03 12.40
N LYS A 153 9.04 4.03 13.57
CA LYS A 153 8.70 5.26 14.29
C LYS A 153 9.93 6.06 14.68
N GLU A 154 10.97 5.42 15.18
CA GLU A 154 12.25 6.06 15.51
C GLU A 154 12.92 6.64 14.26
N LYS A 155 12.91 5.91 13.14
CA LYS A 155 13.43 6.35 11.85
C LYS A 155 12.70 7.58 11.32
N LEU A 156 11.36 7.56 11.31
CA LEU A 156 10.54 8.69 10.87
C LEU A 156 10.73 9.93 11.75
N LYS A 157 10.82 9.74 13.07
CA LYS A 157 11.10 10.83 14.00
C LYS A 157 12.45 11.49 13.70
N LYS A 158 13.50 10.69 13.54
CA LYS A 158 14.84 11.20 13.21
C LYS A 158 14.85 11.94 11.87
N MET A 159 14.24 11.38 10.84
CA MET A 159 14.15 12.03 9.53
C MET A 159 13.42 13.38 9.60
N ASN A 160 12.36 13.46 10.42
CA ASN A 160 11.63 14.72 10.63
C ASN A 160 12.42 15.77 11.44
N GLU A 161 13.34 15.34 12.30
CA GLU A 161 14.22 16.24 13.08
C GLU A 161 15.38 16.76 12.22
N ASP A 162 15.98 15.90 11.38
CA ASP A 162 17.15 16.24 10.54
C ASP A 162 16.82 17.24 9.41
N GLU A 163 15.53 17.39 9.07
CA GLU A 163 15.07 18.32 8.01
C GLU A 163 14.51 19.64 8.57
N ARG A 164 14.54 19.88 9.88
CA ARG A 164 14.19 21.15 10.52
C ARG A 164 15.39 22.07 10.67
#